data_bb64bc90af8e235f9d8ff52e3b453cb3
#
_entry.id   bb64bc90af8e235f9d8ff52e3b453cb3
#
_cell.length_a   1.000
_cell.length_b   1.000
_cell.length_c   1.000
_cell.angle_alpha   90.00
_cell.angle_beta   90.00
_cell.angle_gamma   90.00
#
_symmetry.space_group_name_H-M   'P 1'
#
loop_
_entity.id
_entity.type
_entity.pdbx_description
1 polymer ?
#
loop_
_entity_poly.entity_id
_entity_poly.type
_entity_poly.pdbx_seq_one_letter_code
_entity_poly.pdbx_strand_id
1 'polypeptide(L)'
;MVDGGGKPVGDRPGRPVRTPAAANNVRVLKWIGGVVAVLVAVSVVLPLITSGFTKTAGGEVAVIRNGGPWNNNRIRDIVAPASGLTWIGFLSQKHPYPAQQRFYTITGDAQRGDKVGVDVEILPTADGVEVGVEGTVYFSLNTDPAVLSAFDDKYGTRRYRGLDATYRYAWEDDDGWATFLDQIVRPVISNALREQIGSVPCSELQASCALVQNGGSLQQVTASTGKGNLNIAKIQQAINATLAQDFDATLGGHFVTDIRFNLAKITLPQSVQDAINRAQAAFAAVTEAQAKVQQAKAEALANQQRQQGYAQCPACAQIDMLKAIPPSVTTFAPGSGFAITAPSGGASASPAPTP
;
A
#
# COMPACT_ATOMS: atom_id res chain seq x y z
N MET A 1 -52.36 -77.39 99.13
CA MET A 1 -53.33 -76.47 99.65
C MET A 1 -52.77 -75.07 99.46
N VAL A 2 -53.55 -74.16 98.88
CA VAL A 2 -53.40 -72.73 98.79
C VAL A 2 -52.31 -72.23 97.82
N ASP A 3 -52.53 -71.93 96.83
CA ASP A 3 -52.97 -70.93 95.85
C ASP A 3 -52.52 -69.52 96.19
N GLY A 4 -51.84 -68.84 95.31
CA GLY A 4 -51.37 -67.47 95.43
C GLY A 4 -50.93 -66.90 94.07
N GLY A 5 -51.95 -66.46 93.34
CA GLY A 5 -51.76 -65.88 92.05
C GLY A 5 -51.10 -64.49 92.12
N GLY A 6 -50.02 -64.31 91.35
CA GLY A 6 -49.38 -63.04 91.08
C GLY A 6 -49.85 -62.46 89.71
N LYS A 7 -50.42 -61.27 89.71
CA LYS A 7 -50.84 -60.53 88.55
C LYS A 7 -49.62 -60.00 87.75
N PRO A 8 -49.67 -60.08 86.42
CA PRO A 8 -48.59 -59.47 85.58
C PRO A 8 -48.70 -57.96 85.60
N VAL A 9 -47.56 -57.32 85.79
CA VAL A 9 -47.37 -55.86 85.66
C VAL A 9 -47.39 -55.48 84.20
N GLY A 10 -48.29 -54.60 83.82
CA GLY A 10 -48.41 -54.08 82.45
C GLY A 10 -47.23 -53.23 82.00
N ASP A 11 -46.74 -53.65 80.92
CA ASP A 11 -45.68 -52.93 80.18
C ASP A 11 -46.27 -51.62 79.59
N ARG A 12 -45.69 -50.48 79.98
CA ARG A 12 -46.04 -49.16 79.40
C ARG A 12 -45.22 -48.94 78.12
N PRO A 13 -45.85 -48.66 76.95
CA PRO A 13 -45.11 -48.37 75.75
C PRO A 13 -44.28 -47.12 75.91
N GLY A 14 -42.96 -47.26 75.70
CA GLY A 14 -42.02 -46.18 75.75
C GLY A 14 -42.31 -45.06 74.72
N ARG A 15 -42.39 -43.83 75.15
CA ARG A 15 -42.47 -42.64 74.29
C ARG A 15 -41.29 -42.62 73.33
N PRO A 16 -41.52 -42.46 72.02
CA PRO A 16 -40.40 -42.26 71.10
C PRO A 16 -39.63 -40.98 71.46
N VAL A 17 -38.37 -41.15 71.76
CA VAL A 17 -37.44 -40.04 71.96
C VAL A 17 -37.22 -39.37 70.63
N ARG A 18 -37.85 -38.22 70.38
CA ARG A 18 -37.58 -37.37 69.21
C ARG A 18 -36.19 -36.78 69.38
N THR A 19 -35.22 -37.29 68.65
CA THR A 19 -33.88 -36.71 68.54
C THR A 19 -33.99 -35.32 67.87
N PRO A 20 -33.54 -34.25 68.53
CA PRO A 20 -33.67 -32.86 67.98
C PRO A 20 -32.75 -32.57 66.78
N ALA A 21 -31.88 -33.50 66.36
CA ALA A 21 -30.92 -33.31 65.30
C ALA A 21 -31.49 -33.26 63.90
N ALA A 22 -32.62 -33.92 63.60
CA ALA A 22 -33.17 -33.94 62.25
C ALA A 22 -33.83 -32.65 61.79
N ALA A 23 -34.35 -31.85 62.69
CA ALA A 23 -35.04 -30.58 62.32
C ALA A 23 -34.08 -29.45 61.95
N ASN A 24 -32.86 -29.44 62.51
CA ASN A 24 -31.82 -28.43 62.18
C ASN A 24 -31.17 -28.69 60.81
N ASN A 25 -30.97 -29.97 60.46
CA ASN A 25 -30.38 -30.33 59.18
C ASN A 25 -31.28 -29.95 57.98
N VAL A 26 -32.59 -30.06 58.13
CA VAL A 26 -33.54 -29.66 57.08
C VAL A 26 -33.56 -28.11 56.91
N ARG A 27 -33.41 -27.36 57.98
CA ARG A 27 -33.33 -25.91 57.86
C ARG A 27 -31.99 -25.47 57.21
N VAL A 28 -30.89 -26.06 57.62
CA VAL A 28 -29.57 -25.79 57.01
C VAL A 28 -29.56 -26.19 55.54
N LEU A 29 -30.13 -27.33 55.15
CA LEU A 29 -30.24 -27.76 53.77
C LEU A 29 -31.11 -26.81 52.94
N LYS A 30 -32.20 -26.28 53.48
CA LYS A 30 -33.03 -25.25 52.82
C LYS A 30 -32.27 -23.96 52.65
N TRP A 31 -31.46 -23.53 53.62
CA TRP A 31 -30.62 -22.36 53.53
C TRP A 31 -29.52 -22.51 52.51
N ILE A 32 -28.84 -23.64 52.47
CA ILE A 32 -27.81 -23.98 51.44
C ILE A 32 -28.47 -24.03 50.07
N GLY A 33 -29.61 -24.68 49.91
CA GLY A 33 -30.36 -24.69 48.65
C GLY A 33 -30.79 -23.31 48.18
N GLY A 34 -31.23 -22.44 49.10
CA GLY A 34 -31.54 -21.05 48.82
C GLY A 34 -30.31 -20.22 48.37
N VAL A 35 -29.20 -20.35 49.05
CA VAL A 35 -27.95 -19.68 48.68
C VAL A 35 -27.43 -20.17 47.30
N VAL A 36 -27.46 -21.47 47.05
CA VAL A 36 -27.08 -22.06 45.75
C VAL A 36 -28.02 -21.56 44.65
N ALA A 37 -29.35 -21.53 44.89
CA ALA A 37 -30.30 -21.00 43.92
C ALA A 37 -30.07 -19.51 43.59
N VAL A 38 -29.75 -18.69 44.61
CA VAL A 38 -29.40 -17.29 44.44
C VAL A 38 -28.08 -17.13 43.64
N LEU A 39 -27.07 -17.93 43.97
CA LEU A 39 -25.79 -17.88 43.26
C LEU A 39 -25.96 -18.30 41.78
N VAL A 40 -26.76 -19.32 41.50
CA VAL A 40 -27.10 -19.73 40.12
C VAL A 40 -27.90 -18.65 39.40
N ALA A 41 -28.90 -18.07 40.07
CA ALA A 41 -29.68 -16.97 39.52
C ALA A 41 -28.80 -15.74 39.20
N VAL A 42 -27.89 -15.35 40.11
CA VAL A 42 -26.95 -14.25 39.88
C VAL A 42 -25.97 -14.56 38.77
N SER A 43 -25.45 -15.80 38.71
CA SER A 43 -24.50 -16.22 37.63
C SER A 43 -25.12 -16.25 36.24
N VAL A 44 -26.44 -16.38 36.13
CA VAL A 44 -27.15 -16.37 34.84
C VAL A 44 -27.71 -14.96 34.53
N VAL A 45 -28.30 -14.30 35.51
CA VAL A 45 -28.99 -13.01 35.30
C VAL A 45 -27.97 -11.87 35.11
N LEU A 46 -26.85 -11.90 35.83
CA LEU A 46 -25.83 -10.84 35.72
C LEU A 46 -25.19 -10.75 34.35
N PRO A 47 -24.69 -11.86 33.72
CA PRO A 47 -24.19 -11.81 32.35
C PRO A 47 -25.27 -11.47 31.32
N LEU A 48 -26.53 -11.87 31.52
CA LEU A 48 -27.63 -11.47 30.66
C LEU A 48 -27.87 -9.95 30.70
N ILE A 49 -27.83 -9.34 31.86
CA ILE A 49 -27.97 -7.88 32.01
C ILE A 49 -26.76 -7.16 31.40
N THR A 50 -25.54 -7.64 31.68
CA THR A 50 -24.32 -7.01 31.17
C THR A 50 -24.19 -7.16 29.66
N SER A 51 -24.66 -8.27 29.06
CA SER A 51 -24.68 -8.45 27.60
C SER A 51 -25.62 -7.48 26.87
N GLY A 52 -26.55 -6.88 27.59
CA GLY A 52 -27.47 -5.88 27.04
C GLY A 52 -26.86 -4.48 26.88
N PHE A 53 -25.65 -4.25 27.37
CA PHE A 53 -24.98 -2.95 27.25
C PHE A 53 -23.75 -3.06 26.36
N THR A 54 -23.56 -2.05 25.50
CA THR A 54 -22.35 -1.92 24.67
C THR A 54 -21.87 -0.47 24.64
N LYS A 55 -20.62 -0.31 24.24
CA LYS A 55 -20.02 0.97 23.89
C LYS A 55 -19.26 0.84 22.59
N THR A 56 -19.11 1.92 21.84
CA THR A 56 -18.27 1.99 20.64
C THR A 56 -17.01 2.81 20.91
N ALA A 57 -15.91 2.42 20.27
CA ALA A 57 -14.70 3.23 20.27
C ALA A 57 -14.86 4.49 19.38
N GLY A 58 -13.91 5.45 19.46
CA GLY A 58 -13.97 6.69 18.69
C GLY A 58 -13.89 6.54 17.17
N GLY A 59 -13.35 5.41 16.70
CA GLY A 59 -13.26 5.09 15.27
C GLY A 59 -14.18 3.96 14.83
N GLU A 60 -15.19 3.60 15.61
CA GLU A 60 -16.05 2.45 15.40
C GLU A 60 -17.52 2.84 15.44
N VAL A 61 -18.28 2.41 14.45
CA VAL A 61 -19.75 2.44 14.43
C VAL A 61 -20.26 1.01 14.57
N ALA A 62 -21.35 0.79 15.29
CA ALA A 62 -21.86 -0.56 15.48
C ALA A 62 -23.31 -0.70 15.01
N VAL A 63 -23.56 -1.71 14.19
CA VAL A 63 -24.91 -2.16 13.86
C VAL A 63 -25.34 -3.20 14.89
N ILE A 64 -26.46 -2.99 15.51
CA ILE A 64 -27.02 -3.89 16.54
C ILE A 64 -28.13 -4.72 15.93
N ARG A 65 -27.94 -6.05 15.94
CA ARG A 65 -28.97 -7.00 15.53
C ARG A 65 -29.63 -7.68 16.72
N ASN A 66 -30.90 -7.91 16.58
CA ASN A 66 -31.63 -8.71 17.58
C ASN A 66 -31.03 -10.13 17.59
N GLY A 67 -30.62 -10.59 18.75
CA GLY A 67 -30.10 -11.94 18.96
C GLY A 67 -30.99 -12.75 19.88
N GLY A 68 -30.64 -14.02 20.06
CA GLY A 68 -31.33 -14.96 20.91
C GLY A 68 -32.34 -15.84 20.17
N PRO A 69 -32.80 -16.93 20.81
CA PRO A 69 -33.54 -18.01 20.14
C PRO A 69 -34.97 -17.61 19.70
N TRP A 70 -35.50 -16.50 20.23
CA TRP A 70 -36.85 -16.01 19.89
C TRP A 70 -36.84 -14.72 19.06
N ASN A 71 -35.67 -14.19 18.70
CA ASN A 71 -35.53 -12.95 17.97
C ASN A 71 -35.27 -13.20 16.48
N ASN A 72 -35.63 -12.22 15.65
CA ASN A 72 -35.68 -12.35 14.19
C ASN A 72 -34.41 -11.86 13.46
N ASN A 73 -33.31 -11.65 14.15
CA ASN A 73 -32.03 -11.16 13.60
C ASN A 73 -32.14 -9.85 12.77
N ARG A 74 -33.20 -9.06 13.00
CA ARG A 74 -33.35 -7.74 12.35
C ARG A 74 -32.42 -6.72 13.00
N ILE A 75 -32.03 -5.73 12.23
CA ILE A 75 -31.33 -4.57 12.75
C ILE A 75 -32.25 -3.83 13.72
N ARG A 76 -31.77 -3.60 14.91
CA ARG A 76 -32.48 -2.95 16.00
C ARG A 76 -32.11 -1.49 16.11
N ASP A 77 -30.81 -1.19 16.06
CA ASP A 77 -30.26 0.14 16.28
C ASP A 77 -28.87 0.26 15.67
N ILE A 78 -28.42 1.49 15.48
CA ILE A 78 -27.05 1.82 15.08
C ILE A 78 -26.46 2.73 16.14
N VAL A 79 -25.38 2.26 16.75
CA VAL A 79 -24.66 3.00 17.79
C VAL A 79 -23.57 3.82 17.15
N ALA A 80 -23.66 5.14 17.29
CA ALA A 80 -22.72 6.09 16.75
C ALA A 80 -21.29 5.91 17.32
N PRO A 81 -20.25 6.37 16.61
CA PRO A 81 -18.88 6.36 17.12
C PRO A 81 -18.74 7.10 18.45
N ALA A 82 -17.81 6.63 19.28
CA ALA A 82 -17.53 7.20 20.61
C ALA A 82 -18.76 7.26 21.54
N SER A 83 -19.69 6.31 21.42
CA SER A 83 -20.85 6.27 22.31
C SER A 83 -20.46 5.91 23.74
N GLY A 84 -21.19 6.46 24.70
CA GLY A 84 -21.20 5.95 26.08
C GLY A 84 -21.80 4.55 26.15
N LEU A 85 -21.98 4.07 27.38
CA LEU A 85 -22.66 2.81 27.66
C LEU A 85 -24.11 2.88 27.18
N THR A 86 -24.46 2.17 26.12
CA THR A 86 -25.77 2.18 25.48
C THR A 86 -26.46 0.84 25.67
N TRP A 87 -27.74 0.84 25.99
CA TRP A 87 -28.54 -0.37 26.09
C TRP A 87 -28.97 -0.86 24.72
N ILE A 88 -28.52 -2.06 24.34
CA ILE A 88 -28.79 -2.65 23.03
C ILE A 88 -29.78 -3.83 23.09
N GLY A 89 -30.20 -4.24 24.28
CA GLY A 89 -31.10 -5.37 24.50
C GLY A 89 -30.38 -6.66 24.81
N PHE A 90 -31.13 -7.57 25.45
CA PHE A 90 -30.60 -8.89 25.82
C PHE A 90 -30.23 -9.70 24.58
N LEU A 91 -29.09 -10.38 24.62
CA LEU A 91 -28.60 -11.29 23.60
C LEU A 91 -28.45 -10.65 22.19
N SER A 92 -28.44 -9.32 22.08
CA SER A 92 -28.21 -8.63 20.82
C SER A 92 -26.76 -8.86 20.34
N GLN A 93 -26.60 -8.97 19.01
CA GLN A 93 -25.29 -9.07 18.37
C GLN A 93 -24.83 -7.69 17.96
N LYS A 94 -23.58 -7.37 18.29
CA LYS A 94 -22.90 -6.15 17.87
C LYS A 94 -22.04 -6.45 16.65
N HIS A 95 -22.29 -5.76 15.54
CA HIS A 95 -21.46 -5.77 14.34
C HIS A 95 -20.68 -4.46 14.27
N PRO A 96 -19.44 -4.42 14.75
CA PRO A 96 -18.61 -3.22 14.71
C PRO A 96 -18.03 -3.03 13.31
N TYR A 97 -18.07 -1.79 12.83
CA TYR A 97 -17.46 -1.39 11.55
C TYR A 97 -16.57 -0.18 11.76
N PRO A 98 -15.50 -0.03 10.96
CA PRO A 98 -14.64 1.14 11.02
C PRO A 98 -15.39 2.39 10.53
N ALA A 99 -15.50 3.41 11.38
CA ALA A 99 -16.07 4.70 11.04
C ALA A 99 -15.02 5.72 10.58
N GLN A 100 -13.76 5.38 10.72
CA GLN A 100 -12.61 6.20 10.29
C GLN A 100 -12.24 5.90 8.85
N GLN A 101 -11.51 6.81 8.22
CA GLN A 101 -10.93 6.57 6.90
C GLN A 101 -10.03 5.32 6.95
N ARG A 102 -10.22 4.44 5.99
CA ARG A 102 -9.42 3.24 5.77
C ARG A 102 -8.65 3.36 4.45
N PHE A 103 -7.68 2.50 4.28
CA PHE A 103 -6.92 2.41 3.05
C PHE A 103 -6.70 0.96 2.68
N TYR A 104 -6.43 0.73 1.39
CA TYR A 104 -6.00 -0.55 0.85
C TYR A 104 -4.78 -0.30 -0.02
N THR A 105 -3.66 -0.94 0.32
CA THR A 105 -2.36 -0.73 -0.33
C THR A 105 -2.00 -1.91 -1.21
N ILE A 106 -1.79 -1.62 -2.48
CA ILE A 106 -1.31 -2.55 -3.52
C ILE A 106 0.18 -2.24 -3.72
N THR A 107 1.07 -3.18 -3.39
CA THR A 107 2.51 -2.93 -3.45
C THR A 107 3.32 -4.20 -3.70
N GLY A 108 4.51 -4.04 -4.30
CA GLY A 108 5.51 -5.09 -4.44
C GLY A 108 6.28 -5.42 -3.16
N ASP A 109 6.12 -4.61 -2.11
CA ASP A 109 6.72 -4.87 -0.81
C ASP A 109 5.82 -5.79 0.02
N ALA A 110 6.25 -7.04 0.17
CA ALA A 110 5.49 -8.08 0.90
C ALA A 110 5.19 -7.75 2.37
N GLN A 111 5.82 -6.72 2.94
CA GLN A 111 5.64 -6.33 4.34
C GLN A 111 4.76 -5.09 4.52
N ARG A 112 4.45 -4.38 3.43
CA ARG A 112 3.71 -3.10 3.47
C ARG A 112 2.31 -3.16 2.86
N GLY A 113 2.00 -4.24 2.13
CA GLY A 113 0.69 -4.45 1.52
C GLY A 113 -0.34 -4.91 2.54
N ASP A 114 -1.61 -4.63 2.26
CA ASP A 114 -2.73 -5.17 3.04
C ASP A 114 -2.93 -6.67 2.77
N LYS A 115 -2.49 -7.13 1.62
CA LYS A 115 -2.43 -8.55 1.28
C LYS A 115 -1.05 -9.12 1.61
N VAL A 116 -1.04 -10.31 2.19
CA VAL A 116 0.21 -11.02 2.51
C VAL A 116 0.95 -11.42 1.23
N GLY A 117 2.21 -11.03 1.12
CA GLY A 117 3.04 -11.31 -0.04
C GLY A 117 3.12 -10.15 -1.03
N VAL A 118 3.66 -10.43 -2.21
CA VAL A 118 3.74 -9.43 -3.30
C VAL A 118 2.35 -9.23 -3.91
N ASP A 119 1.88 -8.01 -3.90
CA ASP A 119 0.55 -7.63 -4.40
C ASP A 119 0.65 -6.48 -5.40
N VAL A 120 1.38 -6.70 -6.50
CA VAL A 120 1.42 -5.77 -7.63
C VAL A 120 0.33 -6.13 -8.62
N GLU A 121 -0.45 -5.15 -9.06
CA GLU A 121 -1.44 -5.35 -10.11
C GLU A 121 -0.75 -5.26 -11.47
N ILE A 122 -0.69 -6.38 -12.20
CA ILE A 122 -0.10 -6.45 -13.54
C ILE A 122 -1.20 -6.22 -14.56
N LEU A 123 -1.08 -5.14 -15.33
CA LEU A 123 -2.12 -4.66 -16.24
C LEU A 123 -1.52 -4.39 -17.63
N PRO A 124 -2.23 -4.78 -18.72
CA PRO A 124 -1.82 -4.41 -20.06
C PRO A 124 -2.20 -2.95 -20.35
N THR A 125 -1.29 -2.23 -20.98
CA THR A 125 -1.53 -0.90 -21.55
C THR A 125 -2.20 -1.01 -22.92
N ALA A 126 -2.65 0.11 -23.51
CA ALA A 126 -3.30 0.14 -24.84
C ALA A 126 -2.44 -0.44 -25.96
N ASP A 127 -1.13 -0.39 -25.83
CA ASP A 127 -0.14 -0.94 -26.75
C ASP A 127 0.35 -2.35 -26.37
N GLY A 128 -0.33 -3.00 -25.42
CA GLY A 128 -0.08 -4.40 -25.04
C GLY A 128 1.16 -4.60 -24.16
N VAL A 129 1.75 -3.54 -23.63
CA VAL A 129 2.85 -3.63 -22.66
C VAL A 129 2.26 -3.90 -21.29
N GLU A 130 2.68 -4.96 -20.63
CA GLU A 130 2.30 -5.22 -19.24
C GLU A 130 3.05 -4.26 -18.31
N VAL A 131 2.32 -3.62 -17.40
CA VAL A 131 2.89 -2.73 -16.38
C VAL A 131 2.41 -3.17 -15.01
N GLY A 132 3.31 -3.14 -14.03
CA GLY A 132 2.98 -3.35 -12.64
C GLY A 132 2.58 -2.02 -12.01
N VAL A 133 1.40 -1.96 -11.41
CA VAL A 133 0.86 -0.77 -10.76
C VAL A 133 0.84 -0.95 -9.26
N GLU A 134 1.44 -0.01 -8.55
CA GLU A 134 1.47 0.06 -7.09
C GLU A 134 0.79 1.36 -6.65
N GLY A 135 -0.05 1.27 -5.63
CA GLY A 135 -0.75 2.45 -5.11
C GLY A 135 -1.59 2.14 -3.88
N THR A 136 -2.21 3.18 -3.34
CA THR A 136 -3.08 3.06 -2.16
C THR A 136 -4.43 3.69 -2.46
N VAL A 137 -5.49 2.95 -2.20
CA VAL A 137 -6.87 3.47 -2.22
C VAL A 137 -7.25 3.88 -0.81
N TYR A 138 -7.65 5.12 -0.64
CA TYR A 138 -8.26 5.64 0.59
C TYR A 138 -9.77 5.70 0.41
N PHE A 139 -10.49 5.36 1.45
CA PHE A 139 -11.95 5.40 1.45
C PHE A 139 -12.50 5.45 2.87
N SER A 140 -13.77 5.82 3.01
CA SER A 140 -14.51 5.81 4.26
C SER A 140 -15.79 5.01 4.09
N LEU A 141 -16.17 4.23 5.08
CA LEU A 141 -17.48 3.59 5.11
C LEU A 141 -18.55 4.65 5.33
N ASN A 142 -19.64 4.60 4.56
CA ASN A 142 -20.76 5.49 4.75
C ASN A 142 -21.49 5.14 6.05
N THR A 143 -21.44 6.03 7.03
CA THR A 143 -22.01 5.84 8.36
C THR A 143 -23.46 6.32 8.49
N ASP A 144 -24.10 6.73 7.37
CA ASP A 144 -25.54 7.00 7.37
C ASP A 144 -26.31 5.75 7.84
N PRO A 145 -27.21 5.86 8.80
CA PRO A 145 -27.90 4.71 9.39
C PRO A 145 -28.63 3.83 8.36
N ALA A 146 -29.26 4.43 7.37
CA ALA A 146 -29.99 3.66 6.35
C ALA A 146 -29.03 2.92 5.42
N VAL A 147 -27.94 3.57 5.02
CA VAL A 147 -26.90 3.00 4.15
C VAL A 147 -26.13 1.90 4.89
N LEU A 148 -25.75 2.15 6.14
CA LEU A 148 -25.02 1.18 6.96
C LEU A 148 -25.88 -0.06 7.28
N SER A 149 -27.19 0.12 7.48
CA SER A 149 -28.13 -1.00 7.62
C SER A 149 -28.15 -1.87 6.36
N ALA A 150 -28.25 -1.25 5.18
CA ALA A 150 -28.25 -1.96 3.90
C ALA A 150 -26.91 -2.65 3.65
N PHE A 151 -25.79 -2.03 4.06
CA PHE A 151 -24.47 -2.63 3.99
C PHE A 151 -24.37 -3.89 4.86
N ASP A 152 -24.80 -3.80 6.12
CA ASP A 152 -24.74 -4.92 7.05
C ASP A 152 -25.67 -6.07 6.61
N ASP A 153 -26.85 -5.75 6.07
CA ASP A 153 -27.76 -6.77 5.51
C ASP A 153 -27.14 -7.51 4.32
N LYS A 154 -26.38 -6.81 3.48
CA LYS A 154 -25.78 -7.36 2.25
C LYS A 154 -24.45 -8.07 2.50
N TYR A 155 -23.61 -7.49 3.32
CA TYR A 155 -22.22 -7.91 3.52
C TYR A 155 -21.92 -8.42 4.93
N GLY A 156 -22.56 -7.88 5.96
CA GLY A 156 -22.33 -8.24 7.35
C GLY A 156 -22.88 -9.60 7.77
N THR A 157 -23.84 -10.13 7.01
CA THR A 157 -24.42 -11.47 7.27
C THR A 157 -23.68 -12.61 6.55
N ARG A 158 -22.70 -12.27 5.71
CA ARG A 158 -21.90 -13.22 4.93
C ARG A 158 -20.52 -13.42 5.57
N ARG A 159 -20.02 -14.64 5.48
CA ARG A 159 -18.63 -14.95 5.85
C ARG A 159 -17.70 -14.94 4.64
N TYR A 160 -16.51 -14.44 4.83
CA TYR A 160 -15.44 -14.34 3.84
C TYR A 160 -14.32 -15.28 4.23
N ARG A 161 -13.71 -15.94 3.25
CA ARG A 161 -12.61 -16.87 3.48
C ARG A 161 -11.29 -16.13 3.49
N GLY A 162 -10.62 -16.06 4.64
CA GLY A 162 -9.29 -15.49 4.75
C GLY A 162 -8.21 -16.33 4.04
N LEU A 163 -7.02 -15.75 3.90
CA LEU A 163 -5.84 -16.43 3.34
C LEU A 163 -5.41 -17.63 4.20
N ASP A 164 -5.69 -17.59 5.49
CA ASP A 164 -5.50 -18.67 6.46
C ASP A 164 -6.57 -19.78 6.36
N ALA A 165 -7.41 -19.74 5.33
CA ALA A 165 -8.55 -20.63 5.09
C ALA A 165 -9.65 -20.57 6.17
N THR A 166 -9.61 -19.64 7.12
CA THR A 166 -10.69 -19.41 8.09
C THR A 166 -11.80 -18.55 7.49
N TYR A 167 -13.02 -18.73 8.00
CA TYR A 167 -14.19 -17.96 7.56
C TYR A 167 -14.55 -16.94 8.63
N ARG A 168 -14.52 -15.64 8.29
CA ARG A 168 -14.83 -14.51 9.16
C ARG A 168 -15.92 -13.63 8.57
N TYR A 169 -16.67 -12.95 9.45
CA TYR A 169 -17.55 -11.87 9.02
C TYR A 169 -16.75 -10.57 8.82
N ALA A 170 -17.25 -9.66 8.00
CA ALA A 170 -16.59 -8.37 7.76
C ALA A 170 -16.42 -7.50 9.03
N TRP A 171 -17.25 -7.72 10.04
CA TRP A 171 -17.24 -7.03 11.33
C TRP A 171 -16.46 -7.79 12.42
N GLU A 172 -15.91 -8.96 12.11
CA GLU A 172 -15.19 -9.82 13.06
C GLU A 172 -13.70 -9.43 13.06
N ASP A 173 -13.36 -8.43 13.85
CA ASP A 173 -12.03 -7.86 14.00
C ASP A 173 -11.44 -7.24 12.71
N ASP A 174 -10.21 -6.74 12.78
CA ASP A 174 -9.48 -6.18 11.63
C ASP A 174 -9.21 -7.24 10.55
N ASP A 175 -9.00 -8.50 10.92
CA ASP A 175 -8.78 -9.61 9.97
C ASP A 175 -10.04 -9.91 9.15
N GLY A 176 -11.23 -9.85 9.76
CA GLY A 176 -12.50 -10.01 9.05
C GLY A 176 -12.73 -8.88 8.05
N TRP A 177 -12.42 -7.64 8.46
CA TRP A 177 -12.50 -6.48 7.57
C TRP A 177 -11.49 -6.58 6.43
N ALA A 178 -10.23 -6.93 6.70
CA ALA A 178 -9.21 -7.13 5.67
C ALA A 178 -9.62 -8.21 4.66
N THR A 179 -10.20 -9.30 5.14
CA THR A 179 -10.71 -10.38 4.28
C THR A 179 -11.87 -9.91 3.37
N PHE A 180 -12.77 -9.09 3.89
CA PHE A 180 -13.82 -8.45 3.10
C PHE A 180 -13.22 -7.53 2.03
N LEU A 181 -12.24 -6.71 2.37
CA LEU A 181 -11.56 -5.82 1.43
C LEU A 181 -10.88 -6.61 0.30
N ASP A 182 -10.19 -7.69 0.63
CA ASP A 182 -9.50 -8.51 -0.37
C ASP A 182 -10.47 -9.20 -1.35
N GLN A 183 -11.63 -9.66 -0.89
CA GLN A 183 -12.58 -10.38 -1.74
C GLN A 183 -13.58 -9.51 -2.49
N ILE A 184 -13.93 -8.36 -1.95
CA ILE A 184 -14.98 -7.50 -2.52
C ILE A 184 -14.41 -6.20 -3.08
N VAL A 185 -13.56 -5.53 -2.33
CA VAL A 185 -13.05 -4.20 -2.70
C VAL A 185 -11.92 -4.29 -3.71
N ARG A 186 -10.98 -5.21 -3.50
CA ARG A 186 -9.83 -5.38 -4.38
C ARG A 186 -10.18 -5.68 -5.84
N PRO A 187 -11.14 -6.57 -6.19
CA PRO A 187 -11.55 -6.78 -7.57
C PRO A 187 -12.13 -5.53 -8.24
N VAL A 188 -12.82 -4.67 -7.48
CA VAL A 188 -13.33 -3.39 -8.01
C VAL A 188 -12.17 -2.47 -8.38
N ILE A 189 -11.19 -2.36 -7.48
CA ILE A 189 -9.97 -1.58 -7.73
C ILE A 189 -9.22 -2.11 -8.97
N SER A 190 -9.03 -3.43 -9.05
CA SER A 190 -8.35 -4.08 -10.18
C SER A 190 -9.06 -3.81 -11.51
N ASN A 191 -10.39 -3.85 -11.54
CA ASN A 191 -11.16 -3.58 -12.75
C ASN A 191 -11.04 -2.11 -13.18
N ALA A 192 -11.20 -1.17 -12.26
CA ALA A 192 -11.06 0.26 -12.54
C ALA A 192 -9.64 0.60 -13.04
N LEU A 193 -8.60 0.04 -12.41
CA LEU A 193 -7.22 0.21 -12.86
C LEU A 193 -7.00 -0.36 -14.25
N ARG A 194 -7.52 -1.57 -14.53
CA ARG A 194 -7.40 -2.22 -15.84
C ARG A 194 -8.04 -1.41 -16.95
N GLU A 195 -9.21 -0.85 -16.71
CA GLU A 195 -9.91 0.00 -17.68
C GLU A 195 -9.10 1.26 -18.00
N GLN A 196 -8.64 1.97 -16.98
CA GLN A 196 -7.92 3.23 -17.17
C GLN A 196 -6.50 3.03 -17.73
N ILE A 197 -5.75 2.08 -17.21
CA ILE A 197 -4.39 1.75 -17.68
C ILE A 197 -4.45 1.16 -19.10
N GLY A 198 -5.44 0.30 -19.38
CA GLY A 198 -5.64 -0.29 -20.69
C GLY A 198 -6.06 0.69 -21.78
N SER A 199 -6.53 1.88 -21.42
CA SER A 199 -6.89 2.93 -22.37
C SER A 199 -5.72 3.80 -22.80
N VAL A 200 -4.57 3.73 -22.12
CA VAL A 200 -3.39 4.60 -22.34
C VAL A 200 -2.19 3.81 -22.82
N PRO A 201 -1.40 4.33 -23.80
CA PRO A 201 -0.15 3.68 -24.21
C PRO A 201 0.93 3.82 -23.14
N CYS A 202 1.86 2.86 -23.10
CA CYS A 202 2.97 2.85 -22.13
C CYS A 202 3.79 4.14 -22.13
N SER A 203 3.95 4.77 -23.27
CA SER A 203 4.70 6.04 -23.43
C SER A 203 4.09 7.23 -22.69
N GLU A 204 2.79 7.19 -22.40
CA GLU A 204 2.12 8.21 -21.59
C GLU A 204 2.25 7.94 -20.08
N LEU A 205 2.38 6.65 -19.70
CA LEU A 205 2.63 6.23 -18.32
C LEU A 205 4.10 6.41 -17.94
N GLN A 206 4.99 6.06 -18.85
CA GLN A 206 6.43 6.12 -18.62
C GLN A 206 7.15 6.54 -19.90
N ALA A 207 7.79 7.71 -19.86
CA ALA A 207 8.46 8.31 -21.02
C ALA A 207 9.53 7.39 -21.67
N SER A 208 10.15 6.51 -20.87
CA SER A 208 11.14 5.55 -21.34
C SER A 208 10.56 4.52 -22.32
N CYS A 209 9.26 4.22 -22.29
CA CYS A 209 8.61 3.33 -23.25
C CYS A 209 8.64 3.90 -24.67
N ALA A 210 8.62 5.22 -24.83
CA ALA A 210 8.71 5.87 -26.14
C ALA A 210 10.02 5.57 -26.90
N LEU A 211 11.09 5.26 -26.18
CA LEU A 211 12.39 4.89 -26.78
C LEU A 211 12.32 3.58 -27.55
N VAL A 212 11.51 2.64 -27.07
CA VAL A 212 11.36 1.33 -27.70
C VAL A 212 10.35 1.39 -28.85
N GLN A 213 9.26 2.18 -28.67
CA GLN A 213 8.17 2.25 -29.65
C GLN A 213 8.51 3.05 -30.91
N ASN A 214 9.23 4.16 -30.77
CA ASN A 214 9.44 5.11 -31.89
C ASN A 214 10.76 4.92 -32.64
N GLY A 215 11.44 3.78 -32.48
CA GLY A 215 12.65 3.46 -33.23
C GLY A 215 13.76 4.50 -33.14
N GLY A 216 13.69 5.38 -32.12
CA GLY A 216 14.83 6.17 -31.74
C GLY A 216 14.94 7.60 -32.21
N SER A 217 13.93 8.37 -32.35
CA SER A 217 14.11 9.83 -32.50
C SER A 217 14.21 10.52 -31.14
N LEU A 218 15.43 10.95 -30.77
CA LEU A 218 15.71 11.67 -29.52
C LEU A 218 14.88 12.96 -29.35
N GLN A 219 14.45 13.57 -30.44
CA GLN A 219 13.63 14.80 -30.40
C GLN A 219 12.25 14.59 -29.77
N GLN A 220 11.69 13.38 -29.88
CA GLN A 220 10.40 13.06 -29.27
C GLN A 220 10.50 12.76 -27.77
N VAL A 221 11.63 12.22 -27.32
CA VAL A 221 11.85 11.91 -25.90
C VAL A 221 12.02 13.15 -25.05
N THR A 222 12.74 14.19 -25.54
CA THR A 222 12.90 15.44 -24.83
C THR A 222 11.62 16.25 -24.73
N ALA A 223 10.71 16.11 -25.71
CA ALA A 223 9.39 16.75 -25.68
C ALA A 223 8.41 16.06 -24.72
N SER A 224 8.59 14.74 -24.46
CA SER A 224 7.70 13.95 -23.60
C SER A 224 8.08 14.00 -22.11
N THR A 225 9.35 14.30 -21.77
CA THR A 225 9.82 14.30 -20.37
C THR A 225 9.12 15.35 -19.50
N GLY A 226 8.68 16.49 -20.08
CA GLY A 226 7.90 17.49 -19.37
C GLY A 226 6.40 17.19 -19.27
N LYS A 227 5.88 16.29 -20.12
CA LYS A 227 4.44 15.93 -20.15
C LYS A 227 4.11 14.69 -19.31
N GLY A 228 5.11 13.86 -18.96
CA GLY A 228 4.89 12.62 -18.24
C GLY A 228 4.17 12.81 -16.89
N ASN A 229 4.58 13.79 -16.10
CA ASN A 229 3.93 14.08 -14.81
C ASN A 229 2.49 14.61 -14.96
N LEU A 230 2.20 15.36 -16.04
CA LEU A 230 0.85 15.85 -16.32
C LEU A 230 -0.08 14.73 -16.76
N ASN A 231 0.42 13.75 -17.51
CA ASN A 231 -0.36 12.59 -17.94
C ASN A 231 -0.67 11.66 -16.77
N ILE A 232 0.28 11.40 -15.88
CA ILE A 232 0.06 10.62 -14.65
C ILE A 232 -1.04 11.27 -13.79
N ALA A 233 -1.01 12.59 -13.62
CA ALA A 233 -2.03 13.31 -12.87
C ALA A 233 -3.43 13.18 -13.51
N LYS A 234 -3.53 13.23 -14.84
CA LYS A 234 -4.80 13.02 -15.57
C LYS A 234 -5.31 11.58 -15.42
N ILE A 235 -4.41 10.60 -15.54
CA ILE A 235 -4.75 9.19 -15.37
C ILE A 235 -5.23 8.95 -13.94
N GLN A 236 -4.54 9.48 -12.94
CA GLN A 236 -4.96 9.39 -11.55
C GLN A 236 -6.34 10.04 -11.32
N GLN A 237 -6.60 11.17 -11.96
CA GLN A 237 -7.92 11.82 -11.89
C GLN A 237 -9.02 10.98 -12.57
N ALA A 238 -8.72 10.36 -13.72
CA ALA A 238 -9.64 9.47 -14.42
C ALA A 238 -9.93 8.21 -13.58
N ILE A 239 -8.90 7.59 -13.00
CA ILE A 239 -9.06 6.45 -12.07
C ILE A 239 -9.98 6.84 -10.90
N ASN A 240 -9.74 7.99 -10.28
CA ASN A 240 -10.56 8.44 -9.16
C ASN A 240 -12.03 8.67 -9.52
N ALA A 241 -12.29 9.18 -10.72
CA ALA A 241 -13.66 9.40 -11.20
C ALA A 241 -14.40 8.09 -11.49
N THR A 242 -13.73 7.14 -12.14
CA THR A 242 -14.30 5.82 -12.48
C THR A 242 -14.47 4.95 -11.25
N LEU A 243 -13.47 4.95 -10.35
CA LEU A 243 -13.43 4.12 -9.17
C LEU A 243 -14.66 4.33 -8.27
N ALA A 244 -15.09 5.57 -8.07
CA ALA A 244 -16.29 5.88 -7.29
C ALA A 244 -17.56 5.27 -7.91
N GLN A 245 -17.70 5.35 -9.23
CA GLN A 245 -18.83 4.76 -9.95
C GLN A 245 -18.82 3.24 -9.92
N ASP A 246 -17.65 2.64 -10.09
CA ASP A 246 -17.47 1.18 -10.05
C ASP A 246 -17.76 0.60 -8.67
N PHE A 247 -17.40 1.33 -7.61
CA PHE A 247 -17.77 0.95 -6.25
C PHE A 247 -19.29 0.94 -6.08
N ASP A 248 -19.98 2.01 -6.46
CA ASP A 248 -21.42 2.09 -6.31
C ASP A 248 -22.14 1.03 -7.15
N ALA A 249 -21.70 0.81 -8.39
CA ALA A 249 -22.27 -0.19 -9.27
C ALA A 249 -22.04 -1.62 -8.78
N THR A 250 -20.82 -1.94 -8.37
CA THR A 250 -20.45 -3.31 -7.94
C THR A 250 -20.99 -3.63 -6.56
N LEU A 251 -20.90 -2.69 -5.63
CA LEU A 251 -21.45 -2.87 -4.29
C LEU A 251 -22.97 -2.77 -4.29
N GLY A 252 -23.56 -2.12 -5.31
CA GLY A 252 -25.00 -1.94 -5.45
C GLY A 252 -25.59 -0.99 -4.40
N GLY A 253 -24.85 0.05 -4.08
CA GLY A 253 -25.26 1.12 -3.18
C GLY A 253 -24.05 1.99 -2.80
N HIS A 254 -24.33 3.22 -2.37
CA HIS A 254 -23.32 4.20 -1.97
C HIS A 254 -22.74 3.90 -0.57
N PHE A 255 -22.18 2.71 -0.41
CA PHE A 255 -21.66 2.22 0.87
C PHE A 255 -20.30 2.79 1.26
N VAL A 256 -19.55 3.28 0.27
CA VAL A 256 -18.20 3.81 0.45
C VAL A 256 -18.15 5.24 -0.06
N THR A 257 -17.51 6.13 0.69
CA THR A 257 -17.36 7.56 0.39
C THR A 257 -15.88 7.94 0.40
N ASP A 258 -15.58 9.16 -0.06
CA ASP A 258 -14.21 9.75 -0.06
C ASP A 258 -13.15 8.87 -0.74
N ILE A 259 -13.56 8.17 -1.80
CA ILE A 259 -12.69 7.26 -2.51
C ILE A 259 -11.61 8.04 -3.26
N ARG A 260 -10.34 7.70 -2.98
CA ARG A 260 -9.16 8.29 -3.62
C ARG A 260 -8.09 7.23 -3.84
N PHE A 261 -7.72 7.03 -5.09
CA PHE A 261 -6.55 6.26 -5.44
C PHE A 261 -5.33 7.17 -5.54
N ASN A 262 -4.26 6.82 -4.86
CA ASN A 262 -2.97 7.45 -4.96
C ASN A 262 -2.00 6.49 -5.64
N LEU A 263 -1.65 6.79 -6.89
CA LEU A 263 -0.68 6.02 -7.67
C LEU A 263 0.72 6.26 -7.09
N ALA A 264 1.34 5.22 -6.55
CA ALA A 264 2.66 5.31 -5.93
C ALA A 264 3.79 5.04 -6.94
N LYS A 265 3.62 3.98 -7.78
CA LYS A 265 4.69 3.54 -8.68
C LYS A 265 4.12 2.75 -9.85
N ILE A 266 4.75 2.89 -11.01
CA ILE A 266 4.54 2.04 -12.17
C ILE A 266 5.86 1.33 -12.47
N THR A 267 5.81 0.01 -12.56
CA THR A 267 6.97 -0.84 -12.85
C THR A 267 6.80 -1.49 -14.21
N LEU A 268 7.90 -1.62 -14.94
CA LEU A 268 7.92 -2.33 -16.23
C LEU A 268 8.45 -3.75 -16.03
N PRO A 269 7.99 -4.72 -16.82
CA PRO A 269 8.59 -6.04 -16.87
C PRO A 269 10.08 -5.97 -17.20
N GLN A 270 10.86 -6.91 -16.68
CA GLN A 270 12.31 -6.95 -16.89
C GLN A 270 12.68 -6.95 -18.38
N SER A 271 11.93 -7.68 -19.20
CA SER A 271 12.15 -7.74 -20.65
C SER A 271 12.04 -6.38 -21.34
N VAL A 272 11.06 -5.57 -20.92
CA VAL A 272 10.86 -4.20 -21.45
C VAL A 272 11.96 -3.26 -20.91
N GLN A 273 12.31 -3.39 -19.64
CA GLN A 273 13.39 -2.63 -19.03
C GLN A 273 14.74 -2.90 -19.73
N ASP A 274 15.02 -4.16 -20.06
CA ASP A 274 16.22 -4.56 -20.79
C ASP A 274 16.22 -4.01 -22.23
N ALA A 275 15.06 -3.97 -22.89
CA ALA A 275 14.92 -3.35 -24.20
C ALA A 275 15.18 -1.83 -24.15
N ILE A 276 14.66 -1.15 -23.12
CA ILE A 276 14.91 0.27 -22.87
C ILE A 276 16.39 0.53 -22.63
N ASN A 277 17.04 -0.27 -21.79
CA ASN A 277 18.46 -0.14 -21.47
C ASN A 277 19.33 -0.32 -22.73
N ARG A 278 18.99 -1.30 -23.59
CA ARG A 278 19.68 -1.49 -24.86
C ARG A 278 19.47 -0.31 -25.83
N ALA A 279 18.25 0.21 -25.90
CA ALA A 279 17.96 1.38 -26.71
C ALA A 279 18.74 2.60 -26.22
N GLN A 280 18.78 2.87 -24.92
CA GLN A 280 19.55 3.96 -24.31
C GLN A 280 21.06 3.83 -24.61
N ALA A 281 21.62 2.63 -24.48
CA ALA A 281 23.02 2.37 -24.82
C ALA A 281 23.33 2.64 -26.30
N ALA A 282 22.44 2.22 -27.21
CA ALA A 282 22.56 2.49 -28.64
C ALA A 282 22.51 4.01 -28.93
N PHE A 283 21.62 4.74 -28.27
CA PHE A 283 21.55 6.21 -28.41
C PHE A 283 22.81 6.92 -27.90
N ALA A 284 23.32 6.48 -26.75
CA ALA A 284 24.58 7.03 -26.22
C ALA A 284 25.72 6.84 -27.22
N ALA A 285 25.83 5.66 -27.82
CA ALA A 285 26.84 5.37 -28.84
C ALA A 285 26.68 6.24 -30.11
N VAL A 286 25.43 6.44 -30.60
CA VAL A 286 25.16 7.33 -31.74
C VAL A 286 25.52 8.77 -31.42
N THR A 287 25.15 9.25 -30.24
CA THR A 287 25.44 10.61 -29.78
C THR A 287 26.97 10.84 -29.67
N GLU A 288 27.69 9.88 -29.12
CA GLU A 288 29.15 9.91 -29.05
C GLU A 288 29.79 9.94 -30.43
N ALA A 289 29.31 9.10 -31.38
CA ALA A 289 29.79 9.09 -32.74
C ALA A 289 29.53 10.45 -33.45
N GLN A 290 28.34 11.03 -33.26
CA GLN A 290 28.00 12.35 -33.78
C GLN A 290 28.90 13.45 -33.20
N ALA A 291 29.17 13.42 -31.88
CA ALA A 291 30.07 14.34 -31.22
C ALA A 291 31.48 14.24 -31.81
N LYS A 292 32.00 13.03 -32.01
CA LYS A 292 33.31 12.82 -32.66
C LYS A 292 33.35 13.35 -34.08
N VAL A 293 32.26 13.16 -34.86
CA VAL A 293 32.18 13.73 -36.24
C VAL A 293 32.19 15.27 -36.19
N GLN A 294 31.46 15.91 -35.25
CA GLN A 294 31.46 17.35 -35.10
C GLN A 294 32.83 17.87 -34.63
N GLN A 295 33.49 17.16 -33.73
CA GLN A 295 34.85 17.51 -33.29
C GLN A 295 35.83 17.42 -34.47
N ALA A 296 35.81 16.33 -35.25
CA ALA A 296 36.67 16.20 -36.41
C ALA A 296 36.41 17.25 -37.47
N LYS A 297 35.16 17.67 -37.69
CA LYS A 297 34.84 18.81 -38.58
C LYS A 297 35.40 20.12 -38.05
N ALA A 298 35.26 20.37 -36.76
CA ALA A 298 35.79 21.58 -36.13
C ALA A 298 37.32 21.61 -36.20
N GLU A 299 38.00 20.48 -35.97
CA GLU A 299 39.44 20.37 -36.09
C GLU A 299 39.92 20.58 -37.54
N ALA A 300 39.21 19.99 -38.52
CA ALA A 300 39.51 20.19 -39.94
C ALA A 300 39.37 21.65 -40.35
N LEU A 301 38.31 22.34 -39.90
CA LEU A 301 38.09 23.76 -40.13
C LEU A 301 39.18 24.62 -39.47
N ALA A 302 39.54 24.33 -38.23
CA ALA A 302 40.63 24.98 -37.53
C ALA A 302 41.98 24.82 -38.23
N ASN A 303 42.25 23.59 -38.70
CA ASN A 303 43.47 23.33 -39.48
C ASN A 303 43.49 24.07 -40.84
N GLN A 304 42.34 24.14 -41.52
CA GLN A 304 42.22 24.93 -42.75
C GLN A 304 42.49 26.42 -42.51
N GLN A 305 41.90 26.96 -41.44
CA GLN A 305 42.14 28.36 -41.04
C GLN A 305 43.62 28.62 -40.67
N ARG A 306 44.26 27.67 -39.96
CA ARG A 306 45.69 27.76 -39.65
C ARG A 306 46.54 27.75 -40.92
N GLN A 307 46.25 26.87 -41.88
CA GLN A 307 46.96 26.83 -43.16
C GLN A 307 46.83 28.12 -43.96
N GLN A 308 45.62 28.73 -43.97
CA GLN A 308 45.41 30.05 -44.58
C GLN A 308 46.22 31.15 -43.85
N GLY A 309 46.29 31.12 -42.52
CA GLY A 309 47.08 32.00 -41.71
C GLY A 309 48.59 31.85 -41.99
N TYR A 310 49.09 30.63 -42.14
CA TYR A 310 50.49 30.36 -42.47
C TYR A 310 50.84 30.75 -43.91
N ALA A 311 49.91 30.73 -44.85
CA ALA A 311 50.10 31.23 -46.19
C ALA A 311 50.34 32.78 -46.19
N GLN A 312 49.71 33.49 -45.22
CA GLN A 312 49.92 34.94 -45.05
C GLN A 312 51.12 35.32 -44.17
N CYS A 313 51.56 34.36 -43.29
CA CYS A 313 52.73 34.61 -42.40
C CYS A 313 53.61 33.32 -42.35
N PRO A 314 54.49 33.07 -43.32
CA PRO A 314 55.36 31.93 -43.32
C PRO A 314 56.28 31.79 -42.11
N ALA A 315 56.69 32.91 -41.52
CA ALA A 315 57.51 32.90 -40.30
C ALA A 315 56.71 32.43 -39.07
N CYS A 316 55.40 32.66 -39.05
CA CYS A 316 54.52 32.14 -37.98
C CYS A 316 54.44 30.62 -37.96
N ALA A 317 54.42 29.97 -39.12
CA ALA A 317 54.44 28.51 -39.24
C ALA A 317 55.75 27.89 -38.65
N GLN A 318 56.90 28.58 -38.86
CA GLN A 318 58.19 28.15 -38.32
C GLN A 318 58.22 28.28 -36.78
N ILE A 319 57.69 29.37 -36.25
CA ILE A 319 57.62 29.59 -34.79
C ILE A 319 56.72 28.52 -34.10
N ASP A 320 55.60 28.20 -34.69
CA ASP A 320 54.70 27.19 -34.12
C ASP A 320 55.29 25.77 -34.24
N MET A 321 56.01 25.45 -35.29
CA MET A 321 56.81 24.21 -35.37
C MET A 321 57.87 24.14 -34.27
N LEU A 322 58.59 25.23 -34.00
CA LEU A 322 59.59 25.28 -32.93
C LEU A 322 58.96 25.11 -31.54
N LYS A 323 57.78 25.68 -31.32
CA LYS A 323 57.02 25.55 -30.06
C LYS A 323 56.47 24.11 -29.88
N ALA A 324 56.17 23.42 -30.95
CA ALA A 324 55.67 22.03 -30.91
C ALA A 324 56.74 20.97 -30.63
N ILE A 325 58.05 21.35 -30.66
CA ILE A 325 59.14 20.44 -30.33
C ILE A 325 59.09 20.11 -28.81
N PRO A 326 58.98 18.83 -28.44
CA PRO A 326 58.99 18.44 -27.02
C PRO A 326 60.31 18.85 -26.38
N PRO A 327 60.29 19.33 -25.09
CA PRO A 327 61.48 19.75 -24.38
C PRO A 327 62.55 18.64 -24.17
N SER A 328 62.19 17.40 -24.45
CA SER A 328 63.09 16.24 -24.43
C SER A 328 63.99 16.11 -25.68
N VAL A 329 63.69 16.87 -26.72
CA VAL A 329 64.48 16.87 -27.96
C VAL A 329 65.64 17.85 -27.82
N THR A 330 66.85 17.36 -27.58
CA THR A 330 68.06 18.14 -27.38
C THR A 330 68.77 18.51 -28.67
N THR A 331 68.46 17.84 -29.77
CA THR A 331 69.05 18.09 -31.08
C THR A 331 67.98 18.12 -32.16
N PHE A 332 67.84 19.27 -32.82
CA PHE A 332 66.93 19.42 -33.96
C PHE A 332 67.73 19.80 -35.20
N ALA A 333 67.74 18.92 -36.20
CA ALA A 333 68.39 19.21 -37.47
C ALA A 333 67.30 19.51 -38.52
N PRO A 334 67.02 20.78 -38.80
CA PRO A 334 66.11 21.16 -39.86
C PRO A 334 66.67 20.75 -41.24
N GLY A 335 65.83 20.11 -42.08
CA GLY A 335 66.23 19.80 -43.47
C GLY A 335 66.53 21.07 -44.27
N SER A 336 67.07 20.90 -45.48
CA SER A 336 67.61 21.95 -46.35
C SER A 336 66.65 23.05 -46.83
N GLY A 337 65.41 23.09 -46.32
CA GLY A 337 64.41 24.14 -46.57
C GLY A 337 64.07 25.01 -45.36
N PHE A 338 64.76 24.81 -44.23
CA PHE A 338 64.43 25.50 -42.98
C PHE A 338 65.43 26.58 -42.70
N ALA A 339 65.11 27.87 -42.98
CA ALA A 339 65.93 29.01 -42.66
C ALA A 339 65.45 29.74 -41.41
N ILE A 340 66.18 29.61 -40.31
CA ILE A 340 65.92 30.43 -39.12
C ILE A 340 66.68 31.71 -39.34
N THR A 341 66.02 32.81 -39.72
CA THR A 341 66.58 34.18 -39.62
C THR A 341 66.48 34.60 -38.14
N ALA A 342 67.56 34.43 -37.42
CA ALA A 342 67.69 35.05 -36.11
C ALA A 342 67.64 36.57 -36.26
N PRO A 343 66.83 37.32 -35.52
CA PRO A 343 66.99 38.77 -35.48
C PRO A 343 68.32 39.09 -34.85
N SER A 344 69.13 39.73 -35.60
CA SER A 344 70.41 40.33 -35.15
C SER A 344 70.07 41.50 -34.22
N GLY A 345 69.97 41.23 -32.97
CA GLY A 345 69.74 42.22 -31.90
C GLY A 345 70.56 41.84 -30.70
N GLY A 346 71.76 42.42 -30.62
CA GLY A 346 72.63 42.23 -29.46
C GLY A 346 71.98 42.70 -28.18
N ALA A 347 72.01 41.86 -27.17
CA ALA A 347 71.86 42.29 -25.79
C ALA A 347 72.92 41.56 -24.97
N SER A 348 73.84 42.37 -24.49
CA SER A 348 74.89 42.04 -23.55
C SER A 348 74.27 41.40 -22.25
N ALA A 349 74.75 40.25 -21.93
CA ALA A 349 74.50 39.70 -20.62
C ALA A 349 75.28 40.42 -19.53
N SER A 350 74.62 40.98 -18.58
CA SER A 350 75.19 41.48 -17.34
C SER A 350 75.19 40.39 -16.28
N PRO A 351 76.25 40.16 -15.53
CA PRO A 351 76.34 39.05 -14.56
C PRO A 351 75.54 39.33 -13.28
N ALA A 352 74.88 38.34 -12.77
CA ALA A 352 74.22 38.39 -11.47
C ALA A 352 75.22 38.34 -10.29
N PRO A 353 74.92 39.02 -9.17
CA PRO A 353 75.67 38.85 -7.92
C PRO A 353 75.11 37.72 -7.11
N THR A 354 76.03 36.87 -6.60
CA THR A 354 75.88 36.02 -5.40
C THR A 354 76.30 36.75 -4.15
N PRO A 355 75.94 36.47 -2.92
CA PRO A 355 75.66 35.13 -2.34
C PRO A 355 74.25 34.93 -1.86
#